data_c915481c0b80051b0d9a02f4bc78c4a9
#
_entry.id   c915481c0b80051b0d9a02f4bc78c4a9
#
_cell.length_a   1.000
_cell.length_b   1.000
_cell.length_c   1.000
_cell.angle_alpha   90.00
_cell.angle_beta   90.00
_cell.angle_gamma   90.00
#
_symmetry.space_group_name_H-M   'P 1'
#
loop_
_entity.id
_entity.type
_entity.pdbx_description
1 polymer ?
#
loop_
_entity_poly.entity_id
_entity_poly.type
_entity_poly.pdbx_seq_one_letter_code
_entity_poly.pdbx_strand_id
1 'polypeptide(L)'
;MSERHGIIDTIVDNFVPVHGDGHKFIAVALGLALLFFLIWPPLAWLLVIVACYIAYFFRDPDRVTPQREGLIVAPADGRVTAVEAVRPPVELGLGPEERVRISTFLSVLDVHITRSPVAGKIVRSIYVPGAFLNAALDKASEENERRA
;
A
#
# COMPACT_ATOMS: atom_id res chain seq x y z
N MET A 1 -17.38 -30.82 -18.02
CA MET A 1 -16.15 -30.64 -18.81
C MET A 1 -15.08 -30.19 -17.83
N SER A 2 -14.13 -31.07 -17.50
CA SER A 2 -13.03 -30.73 -16.59
C SER A 2 -12.02 -29.89 -17.38
N GLU A 3 -11.97 -28.57 -17.11
CA GLU A 3 -10.88 -27.74 -17.59
C GLU A 3 -9.59 -28.26 -16.95
N ARG A 4 -8.69 -28.72 -17.79
CA ARG A 4 -7.33 -29.08 -17.33
C ARG A 4 -6.62 -27.77 -17.02
N HIS A 5 -6.62 -27.38 -15.76
CA HIS A 5 -5.70 -26.34 -15.27
C HIS A 5 -4.27 -26.83 -15.57
N GLY A 6 -3.63 -26.14 -16.50
CA GLY A 6 -2.23 -26.40 -16.82
C GLY A 6 -1.31 -26.00 -15.68
N ILE A 7 -0.11 -26.57 -15.61
CA ILE A 7 0.91 -26.18 -14.63
C ILE A 7 1.17 -24.66 -14.71
N ILE A 8 1.10 -24.09 -15.90
CA ILE A 8 1.28 -22.64 -16.14
C ILE A 8 0.17 -21.84 -15.47
N ASP A 9 -1.10 -22.29 -15.58
CA ASP A 9 -2.24 -21.61 -14.97
C ASP A 9 -2.10 -21.65 -13.44
N THR A 10 -1.71 -22.80 -12.88
CA THR A 10 -1.46 -22.94 -11.44
C THR A 10 -0.31 -22.03 -10.97
N ILE A 11 0.75 -21.87 -11.77
CA ILE A 11 1.85 -20.96 -11.43
C ILE A 11 1.36 -19.50 -11.50
N VAL A 12 0.65 -19.11 -12.56
CA VAL A 12 0.14 -17.76 -12.74
C VAL A 12 -0.86 -17.37 -11.64
N ASP A 13 -1.77 -18.28 -11.27
CA ASP A 13 -2.77 -18.06 -10.22
C ASP A 13 -2.15 -17.92 -8.82
N ASN A 14 -0.94 -18.46 -8.60
CA ASN A 14 -0.19 -18.29 -7.36
C ASN A 14 0.72 -17.06 -7.35
N PHE A 15 0.91 -16.39 -8.49
CA PHE A 15 1.66 -15.14 -8.54
C PHE A 15 0.76 -13.98 -8.14
N VAL A 16 1.08 -13.36 -7.00
CA VAL A 16 0.42 -12.11 -6.60
C VAL A 16 0.78 -11.02 -7.61
N PRO A 17 -0.20 -10.38 -8.26
CA PRO A 17 0.08 -9.32 -9.21
C PRO A 17 0.82 -8.15 -8.55
N VAL A 18 1.64 -7.45 -9.33
CA VAL A 18 2.34 -6.25 -8.90
C VAL A 18 1.60 -5.04 -9.45
N HIS A 19 1.31 -4.07 -8.59
CA HIS A 19 0.66 -2.83 -8.98
C HIS A 19 1.47 -2.09 -10.07
N GLY A 20 0.76 -1.44 -11.00
CA GLY A 20 1.36 -0.78 -12.17
C GLY A 20 2.48 0.21 -11.83
N ASP A 21 2.34 0.94 -10.72
CA ASP A 21 3.37 1.89 -10.27
C ASP A 21 4.69 1.24 -9.88
N GLY A 22 4.69 -0.03 -9.51
CA GLY A 22 5.90 -0.79 -9.18
C GLY A 22 6.75 -1.15 -10.41
N HIS A 23 6.14 -1.35 -11.57
CA HIS A 23 6.82 -1.86 -12.76
C HIS A 23 7.98 -0.97 -13.21
N LYS A 24 7.85 0.35 -13.15
CA LYS A 24 8.90 1.29 -13.53
C LYS A 24 10.15 1.16 -12.64
N PHE A 25 9.97 0.99 -11.34
CA PHE A 25 11.08 0.85 -10.40
C PHE A 25 11.77 -0.51 -10.56
N ILE A 26 10.98 -1.58 -10.78
CA ILE A 26 11.52 -2.92 -11.07
C ILE A 26 12.34 -2.88 -12.37
N ALA A 27 11.81 -2.26 -13.44
CA ALA A 27 12.50 -2.15 -14.72
C ALA A 27 13.84 -1.39 -14.59
N VAL A 28 13.87 -0.29 -13.84
CA VAL A 28 15.10 0.47 -13.57
C VAL A 28 16.10 -0.38 -12.80
N ALA A 29 15.68 -1.05 -11.72
CA ALA A 29 16.56 -1.88 -10.91
C ALA A 29 17.16 -3.05 -11.72
N LEU A 30 16.36 -3.73 -12.53
CA LEU A 30 16.82 -4.82 -13.39
C LEU A 30 17.72 -4.32 -14.54
N GLY A 31 17.40 -3.15 -15.13
CA GLY A 31 18.24 -2.53 -16.16
C GLY A 31 19.64 -2.19 -15.62
N LEU A 32 19.68 -1.61 -14.42
CA LEU A 32 20.97 -1.37 -13.74
C LEU A 32 21.68 -2.67 -13.36
N ALA A 33 20.95 -3.68 -12.89
CA ALA A 33 21.52 -4.99 -12.60
C ALA A 33 22.21 -5.58 -13.84
N LEU A 34 21.54 -5.55 -14.99
CA LEU A 34 22.10 -6.03 -16.25
C LEU A 34 23.38 -5.31 -16.64
N LEU A 35 23.43 -3.99 -16.50
CA LEU A 35 24.63 -3.19 -16.73
C LEU A 35 25.77 -3.60 -15.80
N PHE A 36 25.48 -3.73 -14.50
CA PHE A 36 26.50 -4.06 -13.48
C PHE A 36 26.96 -5.51 -13.52
N PHE A 37 26.23 -6.43 -14.14
CA PHE A 37 26.75 -7.79 -14.37
C PHE A 37 28.07 -7.81 -15.15
N LEU A 38 28.27 -6.83 -16.05
CA LEU A 38 29.49 -6.71 -16.84
C LEU A 38 30.63 -5.97 -16.12
N ILE A 39 30.31 -5.16 -15.10
CA ILE A 39 31.27 -4.27 -14.43
C ILE A 39 31.61 -4.80 -13.03
N TRP A 40 30.59 -5.12 -12.24
CA TRP A 40 30.73 -5.54 -10.85
C TRP A 40 29.56 -6.44 -10.40
N PRO A 41 29.67 -7.76 -10.61
CA PRO A 41 28.62 -8.73 -10.32
C PRO A 41 28.00 -8.66 -8.91
N PRO A 42 28.75 -8.40 -7.82
CA PRO A 42 28.12 -8.29 -6.50
C PRO A 42 27.04 -7.21 -6.41
N LEU A 43 27.26 -6.04 -7.04
CA LEU A 43 26.25 -4.99 -7.09
C LEU A 43 25.05 -5.39 -7.97
N ALA A 44 25.28 -6.12 -9.06
CA ALA A 44 24.21 -6.63 -9.89
C ALA A 44 23.26 -7.54 -9.07
N TRP A 45 23.80 -8.46 -8.28
CA TRP A 45 23.00 -9.32 -7.42
C TRP A 45 22.22 -8.53 -6.35
N LEU A 46 22.83 -7.51 -5.76
CA LEU A 46 22.15 -6.62 -4.83
C LEU A 46 20.96 -5.92 -5.51
N LEU A 47 21.13 -5.44 -6.74
CA LEU A 47 20.07 -4.79 -7.50
C LEU A 47 18.92 -5.76 -7.88
N VAL A 48 19.23 -7.03 -8.14
CA VAL A 48 18.20 -8.08 -8.32
C VAL A 48 17.41 -8.28 -7.02
N ILE A 49 18.07 -8.35 -5.87
CA ILE A 49 17.39 -8.45 -4.57
C ILE A 49 16.49 -7.23 -4.33
N VAL A 50 16.96 -6.03 -4.65
CA VAL A 50 16.17 -4.79 -4.57
C VAL A 50 14.96 -4.86 -5.50
N ALA A 51 15.11 -5.36 -6.73
CA ALA A 51 13.99 -5.53 -7.65
C ALA A 51 12.93 -6.51 -7.10
N CYS A 52 13.37 -7.62 -6.50
CA CYS A 52 12.47 -8.57 -5.83
C CYS A 52 11.74 -7.93 -4.65
N TYR A 53 12.44 -7.11 -3.85
CA TYR A 53 11.82 -6.39 -2.74
C TYR A 53 10.81 -5.35 -3.24
N ILE A 54 11.10 -4.62 -4.32
CA ILE A 54 10.16 -3.69 -4.95
C ILE A 54 8.91 -4.43 -5.43
N ALA A 55 9.06 -5.59 -6.07
CA ALA A 55 7.93 -6.41 -6.49
C ALA A 55 7.09 -6.87 -5.28
N TYR A 56 7.73 -7.27 -4.19
CA TYR A 56 7.07 -7.62 -2.94
C TYR A 56 6.34 -6.44 -2.29
N PHE A 57 6.95 -5.26 -2.27
CA PHE A 57 6.37 -4.03 -1.71
C PHE A 57 5.11 -3.58 -2.49
N PHE A 58 5.17 -3.65 -3.83
CA PHE A 58 4.07 -3.26 -4.72
C PHE A 58 3.11 -4.41 -5.05
N ARG A 59 3.15 -5.53 -4.30
CA ARG A 59 2.21 -6.62 -4.51
C ARG A 59 0.78 -6.17 -4.25
N ASP A 60 -0.14 -6.56 -5.12
CA ASP A 60 -1.56 -6.22 -5.04
C ASP A 60 -2.43 -7.49 -5.06
N PRO A 61 -2.48 -8.25 -3.95
CA PRO A 61 -3.23 -9.48 -3.88
C PRO A 61 -4.74 -9.21 -3.96
N ASP A 62 -5.45 -10.08 -4.65
CA ASP A 62 -6.90 -10.06 -4.66
C ASP A 62 -7.48 -10.23 -3.26
N ARG A 63 -8.52 -9.45 -2.94
CA ARG A 63 -9.17 -9.47 -1.64
C ARG A 63 -10.64 -9.84 -1.78
N VAL A 64 -11.06 -10.85 -1.06
CA VAL A 64 -12.47 -11.21 -0.94
C VAL A 64 -13.12 -10.30 0.09
N THR A 65 -13.88 -9.31 -0.39
CA THR A 65 -14.58 -8.37 0.49
C THR A 65 -15.92 -8.96 0.94
N PRO A 66 -16.21 -8.98 2.25
CA PRO A 66 -17.52 -9.42 2.76
C PRO A 66 -18.66 -8.58 2.18
N GLN A 67 -19.68 -9.24 1.62
CA GLN A 67 -20.87 -8.61 1.04
C GLN A 67 -22.00 -8.56 2.08
N ARG A 68 -21.90 -7.64 3.03
CA ARG A 68 -22.92 -7.42 4.06
C ARG A 68 -23.16 -5.92 4.25
N GLU A 69 -24.43 -5.51 4.32
CA GLU A 69 -24.80 -4.12 4.55
C GLU A 69 -24.27 -3.58 5.87
N GLY A 70 -23.90 -2.31 5.89
CA GLY A 70 -23.40 -1.61 7.07
C GLY A 70 -21.96 -1.95 7.45
N LEU A 71 -21.23 -2.74 6.66
CA LEU A 71 -19.81 -3.00 6.91
C LEU A 71 -18.93 -1.88 6.35
N ILE A 72 -17.98 -1.49 7.17
CA ILE A 72 -16.80 -0.69 6.79
C ILE A 72 -15.60 -1.62 6.87
N VAL A 73 -14.96 -1.88 5.74
CA VAL A 73 -13.78 -2.77 5.68
C VAL A 73 -12.49 -1.99 5.93
N ALA A 74 -11.45 -2.67 6.40
CA ALA A 74 -10.14 -2.05 6.56
C ALA A 74 -9.62 -1.55 5.20
N PRO A 75 -9.17 -0.29 5.09
CA PRO A 75 -8.69 0.27 3.83
C PRO A 75 -7.32 -0.25 3.42
N ALA A 76 -6.57 -0.83 4.33
CA ALA A 76 -5.22 -1.33 4.10
C ALA A 76 -4.90 -2.49 5.04
N ASP A 77 -3.87 -3.25 4.70
CA ASP A 77 -3.25 -4.20 5.61
C ASP A 77 -2.53 -3.42 6.72
N GLY A 78 -2.17 -4.11 7.81
CA GLY A 78 -1.40 -3.51 8.88
C GLY A 78 -1.99 -3.78 10.27
N ARG A 79 -1.50 -3.03 11.25
CA ARG A 79 -1.89 -3.16 12.65
C ARG A 79 -2.68 -1.94 13.10
N VAL A 80 -3.86 -2.15 13.70
CA VAL A 80 -4.61 -1.08 14.35
C VAL A 80 -3.81 -0.58 15.56
N THR A 81 -3.50 0.70 15.56
CA THR A 81 -2.70 1.36 16.62
C THR A 81 -3.57 2.20 17.56
N ALA A 82 -4.66 2.76 17.05
CA ALA A 82 -5.59 3.53 17.87
C ALA A 82 -7.04 3.39 17.37
N VAL A 83 -7.97 3.43 18.30
CA VAL A 83 -9.42 3.58 18.08
C VAL A 83 -9.90 4.61 19.06
N GLU A 84 -10.22 5.80 18.60
CA GLU A 84 -10.50 6.94 19.46
C GLU A 84 -11.53 7.88 18.86
N ALA A 85 -12.25 8.61 19.73
CA ALA A 85 -13.14 9.68 19.28
C ALA A 85 -12.33 10.97 19.14
N VAL A 86 -12.28 11.51 17.93
CA VAL A 86 -11.53 12.74 17.62
C VAL A 86 -12.35 13.67 16.74
N ARG A 87 -12.06 14.95 16.83
CA ARG A 87 -12.60 15.93 15.89
C ARG A 87 -11.93 15.77 14.54
N PRO A 88 -12.69 15.71 13.45
CA PRO A 88 -12.11 15.66 12.11
C PRO A 88 -11.19 16.85 11.86
N PRO A 89 -10.16 16.68 11.02
CA PRO A 89 -9.34 17.80 10.56
C PRO A 89 -10.21 18.94 9.99
N VAL A 90 -9.91 20.18 10.39
CA VAL A 90 -10.68 21.37 10.01
C VAL A 90 -10.75 21.52 8.49
N GLU A 91 -9.70 21.11 7.80
CA GLU A 91 -9.55 21.16 6.34
C GLU A 91 -10.67 20.38 5.62
N LEU A 92 -11.19 19.32 6.24
CA LEU A 92 -12.26 18.51 5.65
C LEU A 92 -13.64 19.21 5.69
N GLY A 93 -13.83 20.17 6.60
CA GLY A 93 -15.10 20.89 6.75
C GLY A 93 -16.25 19.99 7.21
N LEU A 94 -15.96 18.94 7.99
CA LEU A 94 -16.94 17.97 8.47
C LEU A 94 -17.65 18.40 9.77
N GLY A 95 -17.40 19.62 10.24
CA GLY A 95 -17.94 20.15 11.50
C GLY A 95 -17.13 19.74 12.73
N PRO A 96 -17.51 20.28 13.91
CA PRO A 96 -16.75 20.06 15.15
C PRO A 96 -17.12 18.78 15.90
N GLU A 97 -18.08 18.01 15.40
CA GLU A 97 -18.55 16.78 16.05
C GLU A 97 -17.47 15.71 16.07
N GLU A 98 -17.30 15.06 17.21
CA GLU A 98 -16.36 13.96 17.33
C GLU A 98 -16.81 12.75 16.51
N ARG A 99 -15.85 12.10 15.88
CA ARG A 99 -16.03 10.88 15.07
C ARG A 99 -15.02 9.82 15.49
N VAL A 100 -15.38 8.56 15.34
CA VAL A 100 -14.45 7.46 15.58
C VAL A 100 -13.39 7.46 14.50
N ARG A 101 -12.12 7.59 14.93
CA ARG A 101 -10.92 7.40 14.10
C ARG A 101 -10.31 6.05 14.40
N ILE A 102 -10.08 5.27 13.38
CA ILE A 102 -9.34 4.02 13.45
C ILE A 102 -8.01 4.24 12.71
N SER A 103 -6.91 4.18 13.45
CA SER A 103 -5.56 4.36 12.90
C SER A 103 -4.92 3.01 12.65
N THR A 104 -4.45 2.79 11.43
CA THR A 104 -3.76 1.56 11.02
C THR A 104 -2.33 1.90 10.59
N PHE A 105 -1.36 1.25 11.20
CA PHE A 105 0.05 1.38 10.86
C PHE A 105 0.43 0.27 9.87
N LEU A 106 1.04 0.67 8.76
CA LEU A 106 1.60 -0.25 7.77
C LEU A 106 3.10 -0.38 7.98
N SER A 107 3.58 -1.59 8.18
CA SER A 107 5.01 -1.86 8.18
C SER A 107 5.51 -1.99 6.73
N VAL A 108 6.80 -1.80 6.51
CA VAL A 108 7.42 -1.95 5.16
C VAL A 108 7.26 -3.35 4.54
N LEU A 109 6.79 -4.32 5.31
CA LEU A 109 6.52 -5.68 4.85
C LEU A 109 5.04 -5.94 4.53
N ASP A 110 4.14 -5.01 4.90
CA ASP A 110 2.72 -5.12 4.61
C ASP A 110 2.42 -4.76 3.14
N VAL A 111 1.20 -5.05 2.69
CA VAL A 111 0.73 -4.60 1.38
C VAL A 111 0.45 -3.10 1.44
N HIS A 112 1.10 -2.31 0.57
CA HIS A 112 0.97 -0.85 0.56
C HIS A 112 -0.13 -0.33 -0.37
N ILE A 113 -1.03 -1.18 -0.80
CA ILE A 113 -2.19 -0.79 -1.61
C ILE A 113 -3.35 -0.41 -0.68
N THR A 114 -3.74 0.85 -0.71
CA THR A 114 -4.89 1.38 0.02
C THR A 114 -6.14 1.32 -0.84
N ARG A 115 -7.23 0.82 -0.30
CA ARG A 115 -8.53 0.65 -0.98
C ARG A 115 -9.63 1.41 -0.25
N SER A 116 -10.70 1.79 -0.96
CA SER A 116 -11.85 2.42 -0.33
C SER A 116 -12.52 1.48 0.68
N PRO A 117 -12.75 1.91 1.93
CA PRO A 117 -13.39 1.08 2.96
C PRO A 117 -14.89 0.86 2.72
N VAL A 118 -15.50 1.68 1.85
CA VAL A 118 -16.91 1.59 1.47
C VAL A 118 -17.07 1.98 0.00
N ALA A 119 -18.15 1.53 -0.62
CA ALA A 119 -18.54 2.02 -1.93
C ALA A 119 -18.99 3.49 -1.83
N GLY A 120 -18.52 4.34 -2.74
CA GLY A 120 -18.88 5.75 -2.71
C GLY A 120 -18.12 6.58 -3.73
N LYS A 121 -18.34 7.91 -3.67
CA LYS A 121 -17.66 8.90 -4.50
C LYS A 121 -16.82 9.81 -3.61
N ILE A 122 -15.56 9.99 -3.97
CA ILE A 122 -14.69 10.99 -3.33
C ILE A 122 -15.20 12.37 -3.74
N VAL A 123 -15.65 13.14 -2.76
CA VAL A 123 -16.18 14.51 -2.97
C VAL A 123 -15.14 15.59 -2.68
N ARG A 124 -14.13 15.25 -1.88
CA ARG A 124 -13.05 16.18 -1.52
C ARG A 124 -11.76 15.39 -1.27
N SER A 125 -10.64 15.97 -1.69
CA SER A 125 -9.29 15.47 -1.36
C SER A 125 -8.40 16.69 -1.17
N ILE A 126 -7.79 16.81 0.00
CA ILE A 126 -6.99 17.97 0.41
C ILE A 126 -5.58 17.49 0.74
N TYR A 127 -4.60 18.09 0.09
CA TYR A 127 -3.21 17.88 0.41
C TYR A 127 -2.77 18.87 1.49
N VAL A 128 -2.19 18.37 2.57
CA VAL A 128 -1.63 19.18 3.66
C VAL A 128 -0.12 18.92 3.67
N PRO A 129 0.70 19.94 3.32
CA PRO A 129 2.15 19.81 3.38
C PRO A 129 2.61 19.65 4.83
N GLY A 130 3.70 18.93 5.04
CA GLY A 130 4.23 18.67 6.37
C GLY A 130 5.64 18.09 6.34
N ALA A 131 6.08 17.57 7.46
CA ALA A 131 7.38 16.91 7.62
C ALA A 131 7.34 15.46 7.10
N PHE A 132 8.49 14.80 7.11
CA PHE A 132 8.65 13.37 6.80
C PHE A 132 9.25 12.66 8.02
N LEU A 133 8.53 12.74 9.15
CA LEU A 133 8.94 12.06 10.37
C LEU A 133 8.65 10.56 10.27
N ASN A 134 9.40 9.77 11.02
CA ASN A 134 9.13 8.34 11.11
C ASN A 134 7.68 8.13 11.61
N ALA A 135 6.89 7.39 10.84
CA ALA A 135 5.48 7.14 11.12
C ALA A 135 5.21 6.41 12.45
N ALA A 136 6.25 5.83 13.08
CA ALA A 136 6.15 5.23 14.41
C ALA A 136 6.20 6.27 15.56
N LEU A 137 6.44 7.55 15.28
CA LEU A 137 6.45 8.61 16.27
C LEU A 137 5.04 9.17 16.47
N ASP A 138 4.66 9.45 17.70
CA ASP A 138 3.33 9.98 18.06
C ASP A 138 2.99 11.29 17.30
N LYS A 139 3.99 12.16 17.13
CA LYS A 139 3.83 13.43 16.41
C LYS A 139 3.69 13.30 14.89
N ALA A 140 4.03 12.13 14.32
CA ALA A 140 3.96 11.93 12.88
C ALA A 140 2.54 12.12 12.31
N SER A 141 1.52 11.78 13.08
CA SER A 141 0.12 11.93 12.68
C SER A 141 -0.33 13.39 12.50
N GLU A 142 0.34 14.34 13.17
CA GLU A 142 -0.02 15.75 13.16
C GLU A 142 0.90 16.58 12.26
N GLU A 143 2.19 16.28 12.27
CA GLU A 143 3.23 17.08 11.62
C GLU A 143 3.59 16.60 10.22
N ASN A 144 3.33 15.32 9.89
CA ASN A 144 3.69 14.77 8.58
C ASN A 144 2.77 15.27 7.47
N GLU A 145 3.35 15.31 6.28
CA GLU A 145 2.61 15.44 5.03
C GLU A 145 1.47 14.41 5.00
N ARG A 146 0.26 14.89 4.66
CA ARG A 146 -0.92 14.04 4.59
C ARG A 146 -1.88 14.44 3.49
N ARG A 147 -2.70 13.51 3.08
CA ARG A 147 -3.84 13.75 2.22
C ARG A 147 -5.12 13.40 2.98
N ALA A 148 -6.00 14.35 3.15
CA ALA A 148 -7.31 14.22 3.77
C ALA A 148 -8.43 14.21 2.73
#